data_b123ad46fdde69c884362a5ee1d81804
#
_entry.id   b123ad46fdde69c884362a5ee1d81804
#
_cell.length_a   1.000
_cell.length_b   1.000
_cell.length_c   1.000
_cell.angle_alpha   90.00
_cell.angle_beta   90.00
_cell.angle_gamma   90.00
#
_symmetry.space_group_name_H-M   'P 1'
#
loop_
_entity.id
_entity.type
_entity.pdbx_description
1 polymer ?
#
loop_
_entity_poly.entity_id
_entity_poly.type
_entity_poly.pdbx_seq_one_letter_code
_entity_poly.pdbx_strand_id
1 'polypeptide(L)'
;MQQIQSYVQEHKDRFIQELVELLKIPSISADSAYKNDVIKTADAIKKSLEDAGCDMVEICETPGYPIVYGEKIIDTNLPTVLVYGHYDVQPPDPLDLWDSPPFEPVIKKTEIHPEGAIFARGSCDDKGQMYMHVKALELMTKTNQLPCNVKFMIEGEEEVGSESLGWFVERNQEKLSNDVILISDTGMIAKDVPSITTGLRGLSYVEVEVTGPNRDLHSGLYGGAVANPINILTKMIASLHDENNHITIPGFYDKVEELSSDERAKMAKAPFSLENYKKSLDINAVYGEEGYTTNERNSIRPTLDVNGIWGGYTGEGAKTVIASKAFAKISMRLVPNQDWEEITELFKKHFESIAPEAVTVKVTPHHGGQGYVTPINNIGYQAASKAYEDTFGKTPIPQRSGGSIPIVSLFEKELKSKTILMGFGLDSDAIHSPNEHFGVWNYLKGIETIPYFYKYFTELSV
;
A
#
# COMPACT_ATOMS: atom_id res chain seq x y z
N MET A 1 2.11 -31.93 -0.91
CA MET A 1 3.07 -31.17 -0.06
C MET A 1 4.52 -31.41 -0.49
N GLN A 2 5.07 -32.60 -0.37
CA GLN A 2 6.44 -32.91 -0.81
C GLN A 2 6.72 -32.55 -2.28
N GLN A 3 5.71 -32.70 -3.15
CA GLN A 3 5.83 -32.39 -4.59
C GLN A 3 5.94 -30.88 -4.87
N ILE A 4 5.24 -30.01 -4.09
CA ILE A 4 5.34 -28.54 -4.21
C ILE A 4 6.76 -28.09 -3.86
N GLN A 5 7.25 -28.49 -2.70
CA GLN A 5 8.61 -28.13 -2.25
C GLN A 5 9.68 -28.65 -3.20
N SER A 6 9.54 -29.90 -3.68
CA SER A 6 10.49 -30.47 -4.64
C SER A 6 10.50 -29.69 -5.95
N TYR A 7 9.33 -29.31 -6.47
CA TYR A 7 9.23 -28.52 -7.70
C TYR A 7 9.88 -27.13 -7.56
N VAL A 8 9.58 -26.42 -6.45
CA VAL A 8 10.20 -25.11 -6.17
C VAL A 8 11.72 -25.24 -6.10
N GLN A 9 12.22 -26.25 -5.38
CA GLN A 9 13.66 -26.47 -5.22
C GLN A 9 14.35 -26.84 -6.55
N GLU A 10 13.71 -27.63 -7.40
CA GLU A 10 14.22 -28.02 -8.71
C GLU A 10 14.28 -26.84 -9.68
N HIS A 11 13.34 -25.93 -9.61
CA HIS A 11 13.20 -24.82 -10.56
C HIS A 11 13.64 -23.46 -10.00
N LYS A 12 14.18 -23.40 -8.78
CA LYS A 12 14.49 -22.14 -8.07
C LYS A 12 15.37 -21.18 -8.88
N ASP A 13 16.42 -21.69 -9.51
CA ASP A 13 17.36 -20.85 -10.25
C ASP A 13 16.69 -20.22 -11.49
N ARG A 14 15.83 -20.98 -12.16
CA ARG A 14 15.02 -20.48 -13.27
C ARG A 14 14.00 -19.43 -12.80
N PHE A 15 13.29 -19.67 -11.71
CA PHE A 15 12.32 -18.72 -11.16
C PHE A 15 12.99 -17.40 -10.77
N ILE A 16 14.16 -17.47 -10.16
CA ILE A 16 14.95 -16.26 -9.81
C ILE A 16 15.40 -15.54 -11.08
N GLN A 17 15.90 -16.27 -12.08
CA GLN A 17 16.37 -15.66 -13.33
C GLN A 17 15.23 -14.99 -14.10
N GLU A 18 14.06 -15.58 -14.16
CA GLU A 18 12.89 -15.00 -14.83
C GLU A 18 12.42 -13.72 -14.13
N LEU A 19 12.42 -13.68 -12.79
CA LEU A 19 12.17 -12.46 -12.05
C LEU A 19 13.25 -11.39 -12.32
N VAL A 20 14.52 -11.78 -12.32
CA VAL A 20 15.63 -10.86 -12.65
C VAL A 20 15.44 -10.23 -14.03
N GLU A 21 15.02 -10.99 -15.04
CA GLU A 21 14.75 -10.42 -16.38
C GLU A 21 13.57 -9.44 -16.37
N LEU A 22 12.52 -9.70 -15.59
CA LEU A 22 11.39 -8.78 -15.44
C LEU A 22 11.79 -7.48 -14.74
N LEU A 23 12.68 -7.56 -13.74
CA LEU A 23 13.16 -6.40 -12.98
C LEU A 23 14.08 -5.47 -13.79
N LYS A 24 14.69 -5.94 -14.89
CA LYS A 24 15.49 -5.10 -15.80
C LYS A 24 14.67 -4.10 -16.59
N ILE A 25 13.35 -4.25 -16.65
CA ILE A 25 12.47 -3.34 -17.39
C ILE A 25 12.06 -2.18 -16.44
N PRO A 26 12.45 -0.93 -16.73
CA PRO A 26 12.16 0.21 -15.84
C PRO A 26 10.74 0.73 -16.05
N SER A 27 9.75 0.03 -15.53
CA SER A 27 8.33 0.35 -15.68
C SER A 27 7.86 1.47 -14.74
N ILE A 28 8.51 2.63 -14.81
CA ILE A 28 8.19 3.80 -13.98
C ILE A 28 6.95 4.48 -14.55
N SER A 29 5.79 4.31 -13.90
CA SER A 29 4.51 4.86 -14.35
C SER A 29 4.41 6.38 -14.23
N ALA A 30 5.09 6.95 -13.23
CA ALA A 30 5.07 8.39 -12.94
C ALA A 30 5.82 9.25 -13.97
N ASP A 31 6.64 8.66 -14.83
CA ASP A 31 7.45 9.39 -15.83
C ASP A 31 7.13 8.92 -17.26
N SER A 32 6.61 9.85 -18.06
CA SER A 32 6.24 9.60 -19.46
C SER A 32 7.39 9.12 -20.35
N ALA A 33 8.64 9.35 -19.97
CA ALA A 33 9.82 8.84 -20.66
C ALA A 33 9.88 7.30 -20.65
N TYR A 34 9.32 6.65 -19.62
CA TYR A 34 9.28 5.21 -19.45
C TYR A 34 7.98 4.54 -19.94
N LYS A 35 7.09 5.29 -20.62
CA LYS A 35 5.81 4.77 -21.10
C LYS A 35 5.96 3.45 -21.90
N ASN A 36 6.95 3.38 -22.77
CA ASN A 36 7.18 2.19 -23.58
C ASN A 36 7.68 1.00 -22.73
N ASP A 37 8.41 1.25 -21.64
CA ASP A 37 8.88 0.22 -20.73
C ASP A 37 7.73 -0.31 -19.87
N VAL A 38 6.78 0.54 -19.46
CA VAL A 38 5.54 0.11 -18.79
C VAL A 38 4.75 -0.83 -19.70
N ILE A 39 4.53 -0.46 -20.97
CA ILE A 39 3.84 -1.31 -21.96
C ILE A 39 4.62 -2.63 -22.21
N LYS A 40 5.93 -2.55 -22.36
CA LYS A 40 6.80 -3.73 -22.52
C LYS A 40 6.71 -4.69 -21.32
N THR A 41 6.52 -4.15 -20.11
CA THR A 41 6.34 -4.97 -18.91
C THR A 41 5.01 -5.71 -18.95
N ALA A 42 3.92 -5.07 -19.42
CA ALA A 42 2.64 -5.74 -19.64
C ALA A 42 2.77 -6.93 -20.64
N ASP A 43 3.51 -6.74 -21.74
CA ASP A 43 3.80 -7.83 -22.70
C ASP A 43 4.58 -8.98 -22.06
N ALA A 44 5.58 -8.67 -21.22
CA ALA A 44 6.37 -9.68 -20.51
C ALA A 44 5.52 -10.49 -19.52
N ILE A 45 4.60 -9.83 -18.80
CA ILE A 45 3.69 -10.49 -17.86
C ILE A 45 2.67 -11.34 -18.62
N LYS A 46 2.09 -10.82 -19.71
CA LYS A 46 1.22 -11.61 -20.58
C LYS A 46 1.89 -12.91 -20.98
N LYS A 47 3.11 -12.84 -21.50
CA LYS A 47 3.88 -14.02 -21.87
C LYS A 47 4.10 -14.96 -20.68
N SER A 48 4.42 -14.42 -19.51
CA SER A 48 4.65 -15.24 -18.30
C SER A 48 3.39 -15.99 -17.85
N LEU A 49 2.21 -15.39 -17.97
CA LEU A 49 0.92 -16.02 -17.68
C LEU A 49 0.56 -17.10 -18.71
N GLU A 50 0.85 -16.85 -19.99
CA GLU A 50 0.69 -17.86 -21.07
C GLU A 50 1.60 -19.08 -20.79
N ASP A 51 2.88 -18.85 -20.46
CA ASP A 51 3.86 -19.90 -20.14
C ASP A 51 3.49 -20.65 -18.85
N ALA A 52 2.85 -19.99 -17.88
CA ALA A 52 2.33 -20.60 -16.66
C ALA A 52 1.09 -21.47 -16.89
N GLY A 53 0.44 -21.36 -18.05
CA GLY A 53 -0.66 -22.22 -18.48
C GLY A 53 -2.04 -21.62 -18.30
N CYS A 54 -2.18 -20.29 -18.28
CA CYS A 54 -3.48 -19.64 -18.44
C CYS A 54 -4.12 -20.06 -19.77
N ASP A 55 -5.43 -20.26 -19.75
CA ASP A 55 -6.21 -20.62 -20.95
C ASP A 55 -6.46 -19.39 -21.84
N MET A 56 -6.53 -18.21 -21.25
CA MET A 56 -6.69 -16.93 -21.92
C MET A 56 -5.84 -15.87 -21.22
N VAL A 57 -5.16 -15.04 -21.99
CA VAL A 57 -4.43 -13.87 -21.49
C VAL A 57 -4.64 -12.69 -22.44
N GLU A 58 -5.10 -11.56 -21.89
CA GLU A 58 -5.38 -10.34 -22.66
C GLU A 58 -4.64 -9.14 -22.06
N ILE A 59 -4.17 -8.24 -22.92
CA ILE A 59 -3.81 -6.88 -22.53
C ILE A 59 -5.03 -6.02 -22.78
N CYS A 60 -5.64 -5.55 -21.71
CA CYS A 60 -6.86 -4.75 -21.74
C CYS A 60 -6.50 -3.27 -21.72
N GLU A 61 -6.85 -2.56 -22.80
CA GLU A 61 -6.63 -1.12 -22.90
C GLU A 61 -7.47 -0.37 -21.85
N THR A 62 -6.89 0.66 -21.27
CA THR A 62 -7.52 1.59 -20.33
C THR A 62 -7.26 3.03 -20.75
N PRO A 63 -7.86 4.03 -20.10
CA PRO A 63 -7.49 5.44 -20.33
C PRO A 63 -6.02 5.77 -20.05
N GLY A 64 -5.37 5.01 -19.18
CA GLY A 64 -3.96 5.13 -18.83
C GLY A 64 -3.11 3.97 -19.29
N TYR A 65 -2.45 3.26 -18.37
CA TYR A 65 -1.67 2.07 -18.68
C TYR A 65 -2.56 0.82 -18.73
N PRO A 66 -2.25 -0.17 -19.59
CA PRO A 66 -3.09 -1.33 -19.77
C PRO A 66 -3.10 -2.25 -18.53
N ILE A 67 -4.17 -3.02 -18.40
CA ILE A 67 -4.29 -4.10 -17.41
C ILE A 67 -4.05 -5.43 -18.11
N VAL A 68 -3.20 -6.26 -17.52
CA VAL A 68 -3.01 -7.64 -17.98
C VAL A 68 -4.01 -8.54 -17.25
N TYR A 69 -4.98 -9.07 -18.01
CA TYR A 69 -5.93 -10.06 -17.52
C TYR A 69 -5.50 -11.46 -17.96
N GLY A 70 -5.56 -12.42 -17.04
CA GLY A 70 -5.32 -13.83 -17.35
C GLY A 70 -6.30 -14.73 -16.60
N GLU A 71 -6.62 -15.89 -17.15
CA GLU A 71 -7.44 -16.87 -16.45
C GLU A 71 -7.05 -18.30 -16.73
N LYS A 72 -7.22 -19.14 -15.71
CA LYS A 72 -7.18 -20.60 -15.75
C LYS A 72 -8.45 -21.13 -15.12
N ILE A 73 -9.39 -21.58 -15.96
CA ILE A 73 -10.68 -22.11 -15.54
C ILE A 73 -10.66 -23.63 -15.71
N ILE A 74 -10.70 -24.37 -14.62
CA ILE A 74 -10.67 -25.85 -14.64
C ILE A 74 -12.05 -26.47 -14.53
N ASP A 75 -12.96 -25.83 -13.74
CA ASP A 75 -14.36 -26.23 -13.62
C ASP A 75 -15.18 -25.04 -13.10
N THR A 76 -16.28 -24.73 -13.76
CA THR A 76 -17.17 -23.60 -13.39
C THR A 76 -17.89 -23.78 -12.03
N ASN A 77 -17.88 -24.99 -11.47
CA ASN A 77 -18.44 -25.28 -10.16
C ASN A 77 -17.43 -25.09 -9.01
N LEU A 78 -16.16 -24.90 -9.33
CA LEU A 78 -15.12 -24.67 -8.34
C LEU A 78 -14.99 -23.16 -8.01
N PRO A 79 -14.56 -22.85 -6.79
CA PRO A 79 -14.34 -21.46 -6.41
C PRO A 79 -13.25 -20.81 -7.28
N THR A 80 -13.37 -19.50 -7.44
CA THR A 80 -12.48 -18.69 -8.26
C THR A 80 -11.70 -17.71 -7.37
N VAL A 81 -10.37 -17.77 -7.44
CA VAL A 81 -9.47 -16.81 -6.82
C VAL A 81 -9.05 -15.78 -7.86
N LEU A 82 -9.30 -14.49 -7.60
CA LEU A 82 -8.77 -13.39 -8.39
C LEU A 82 -7.49 -12.88 -7.74
N VAL A 83 -6.37 -13.05 -8.41
CA VAL A 83 -5.07 -12.49 -8.00
C VAL A 83 -4.96 -11.07 -8.53
N TYR A 84 -4.64 -10.13 -7.66
CA TYR A 84 -4.28 -8.77 -8.03
C TYR A 84 -2.83 -8.49 -7.68
N GLY A 85 -2.18 -7.67 -8.50
CA GLY A 85 -0.85 -7.09 -8.28
C GLY A 85 -0.59 -5.98 -9.30
N HIS A 86 0.57 -5.33 -9.20
CA HIS A 86 0.94 -4.30 -10.16
C HIS A 86 2.35 -4.53 -10.74
N TYR A 87 2.59 -3.96 -11.92
CA TYR A 87 3.84 -4.13 -12.63
C TYR A 87 4.59 -2.81 -12.84
N ASP A 88 3.99 -1.69 -12.52
CA ASP A 88 4.69 -0.42 -12.45
C ASP A 88 5.50 -0.29 -11.17
N VAL A 89 6.39 0.65 -11.14
CA VAL A 89 7.32 0.88 -10.01
C VAL A 89 7.54 2.36 -9.77
N GLN A 90 7.86 2.72 -8.53
CA GLN A 90 8.28 4.07 -8.15
C GLN A 90 9.56 4.52 -8.85
N PRO A 91 9.73 5.85 -9.09
CA PRO A 91 11.03 6.41 -9.48
C PRO A 91 12.13 5.99 -8.51
N PRO A 92 13.33 5.66 -9.01
CA PRO A 92 14.41 5.17 -8.14
C PRO A 92 15.21 6.28 -7.42
N ASP A 93 14.84 7.54 -7.61
CA ASP A 93 15.56 8.67 -7.06
C ASP A 93 15.60 8.67 -5.51
N PRO A 94 16.70 9.14 -4.91
CA PRO A 94 17.93 9.64 -5.52
C PRO A 94 18.91 8.52 -5.94
N LEU A 95 19.38 8.56 -7.18
CA LEU A 95 20.22 7.50 -7.78
C LEU A 95 21.59 7.33 -7.13
N ASP A 96 22.14 8.39 -6.57
CA ASP A 96 23.45 8.40 -5.91
C ASP A 96 23.50 7.63 -4.57
N LEU A 97 22.34 7.26 -4.05
CA LEU A 97 22.21 6.43 -2.83
C LEU A 97 22.05 4.94 -3.11
N TRP A 98 22.03 4.52 -4.38
CA TRP A 98 22.01 3.11 -4.72
C TRP A 98 23.40 2.50 -4.78
N ASP A 99 23.59 1.36 -4.13
CA ASP A 99 24.84 0.58 -4.18
C ASP A 99 25.07 -0.13 -5.54
N SER A 100 23.98 -0.33 -6.29
CA SER A 100 23.96 -0.90 -7.65
C SER A 100 22.86 -0.24 -8.45
N PRO A 101 22.97 -0.12 -9.79
CA PRO A 101 21.93 0.51 -10.59
C PRO A 101 20.57 -0.15 -10.36
N PRO A 102 19.47 0.63 -10.17
CA PRO A 102 18.18 0.12 -9.72
C PRO A 102 17.52 -0.88 -10.67
N PHE A 103 17.86 -0.88 -11.96
CA PHE A 103 17.35 -1.80 -12.97
C PHE A 103 18.43 -2.77 -13.52
N GLU A 104 19.52 -2.93 -12.78
CA GLU A 104 20.52 -3.98 -12.97
C GLU A 104 20.52 -4.91 -11.74
N PRO A 105 19.56 -5.85 -11.66
CA PRO A 105 19.35 -6.66 -10.46
C PRO A 105 20.59 -7.43 -10.05
N VAL A 106 20.94 -7.32 -8.78
CA VAL A 106 22.07 -8.06 -8.18
C VAL A 106 21.61 -8.85 -6.97
N ILE A 107 22.17 -10.03 -6.77
CA ILE A 107 21.86 -10.86 -5.59
C ILE A 107 23.00 -10.73 -4.60
N LYS A 108 22.71 -10.19 -3.42
CA LYS A 108 23.67 -10.00 -2.33
C LYS A 108 23.15 -10.67 -1.05
N LYS A 109 24.05 -11.24 -0.26
CA LYS A 109 23.72 -11.73 1.08
C LYS A 109 23.73 -10.57 2.06
N THR A 110 22.74 -10.59 2.96
CA THR A 110 22.64 -9.65 4.07
C THR A 110 22.50 -10.42 5.39
N GLU A 111 22.53 -9.72 6.51
CA GLU A 111 22.29 -10.34 7.81
C GLU A 111 20.88 -10.95 7.90
N ILE A 112 19.88 -10.26 7.34
CA ILE A 112 18.48 -10.73 7.32
C ILE A 112 18.28 -11.83 6.26
N HIS A 113 18.97 -11.72 5.13
CA HIS A 113 18.85 -12.64 3.99
C HIS A 113 20.19 -13.37 3.72
N PRO A 114 20.60 -14.33 4.56
CA PRO A 114 21.85 -15.08 4.37
C PRO A 114 21.84 -15.97 3.10
N GLU A 115 20.66 -16.29 2.56
CA GLU A 115 20.49 -16.99 1.28
C GLU A 115 20.66 -16.03 0.09
N GLY A 116 20.58 -14.73 0.32
CA GLY A 116 20.62 -13.65 -0.65
C GLY A 116 19.30 -12.89 -0.74
N ALA A 117 19.40 -11.64 -1.18
CA ALA A 117 18.27 -10.82 -1.57
C ALA A 117 18.53 -10.23 -2.96
N ILE A 118 17.50 -10.05 -3.75
CA ILE A 118 17.52 -9.45 -5.09
C ILE A 118 17.37 -7.94 -4.91
N PHE A 119 18.45 -7.19 -5.16
CA PHE A 119 18.44 -5.73 -5.08
C PHE A 119 18.10 -5.14 -6.43
N ALA A 120 16.94 -4.53 -6.53
CA ALA A 120 16.44 -3.79 -7.70
C ALA A 120 15.16 -3.03 -7.32
N ARG A 121 14.83 -1.95 -8.02
CA ARG A 121 13.53 -1.30 -7.93
C ARG A 121 12.43 -2.25 -8.44
N GLY A 122 11.34 -2.39 -7.68
CA GLY A 122 10.24 -3.31 -7.96
C GLY A 122 10.49 -4.75 -7.51
N SER A 123 11.61 -5.03 -6.83
CA SER A 123 11.93 -6.39 -6.41
C SER A 123 10.99 -6.91 -5.31
N CYS A 124 10.54 -6.04 -4.41
CA CYS A 124 9.54 -6.33 -3.39
C CYS A 124 8.17 -5.73 -3.73
N ASP A 125 8.17 -4.53 -4.27
CA ASP A 125 6.99 -3.71 -4.56
C ASP A 125 6.84 -3.44 -6.06
N ASP A 126 5.99 -4.16 -6.78
CA ASP A 126 5.29 -5.42 -6.44
C ASP A 126 5.66 -6.55 -7.41
N LYS A 127 6.56 -6.28 -8.41
CA LYS A 127 6.93 -7.29 -9.42
C LYS A 127 7.34 -8.62 -8.79
N GLY A 128 8.16 -8.59 -7.71
CA GLY A 128 8.59 -9.80 -7.05
C GLY A 128 7.44 -10.54 -6.38
N GLN A 129 6.58 -9.86 -5.65
CA GLN A 129 5.46 -10.49 -4.95
C GLN A 129 4.35 -10.92 -5.92
N MET A 130 4.01 -10.09 -6.91
CA MET A 130 3.08 -10.46 -7.98
C MET A 130 3.57 -11.69 -8.75
N TYR A 131 4.88 -11.76 -9.05
CA TYR A 131 5.44 -12.86 -9.85
C TYR A 131 5.45 -14.21 -9.12
N MET A 132 5.41 -14.20 -7.77
CA MET A 132 5.20 -15.42 -6.99
C MET A 132 3.89 -16.12 -7.37
N HIS A 133 2.82 -15.38 -7.61
CA HIS A 133 1.53 -15.94 -8.01
C HIS A 133 1.58 -16.57 -9.41
N VAL A 134 2.30 -15.96 -10.34
CA VAL A 134 2.53 -16.51 -11.68
C VAL A 134 3.25 -17.86 -11.59
N LYS A 135 4.31 -17.94 -10.76
CA LYS A 135 5.08 -19.19 -10.57
C LYS A 135 4.31 -20.24 -9.77
N ALA A 136 3.48 -19.83 -8.82
CA ALA A 136 2.58 -20.75 -8.12
C ALA A 136 1.53 -21.37 -9.08
N LEU A 137 0.93 -20.56 -9.97
CA LEU A 137 0.06 -21.08 -11.02
C LEU A 137 0.80 -22.08 -11.94
N GLU A 138 2.01 -21.70 -12.42
CA GLU A 138 2.84 -22.59 -13.24
C GLU A 138 3.07 -23.93 -12.56
N LEU A 139 3.50 -23.90 -11.30
CA LEU A 139 3.72 -25.10 -10.49
C LEU A 139 2.45 -25.98 -10.45
N MET A 140 1.32 -25.39 -10.08
CA MET A 140 0.07 -26.13 -9.92
C MET A 140 -0.46 -26.69 -11.24
N THR A 141 -0.27 -25.97 -12.34
CA THR A 141 -0.66 -26.40 -13.69
C THR A 141 0.24 -27.53 -14.18
N LYS A 142 1.58 -27.37 -14.06
CA LYS A 142 2.55 -28.37 -14.51
C LYS A 142 2.49 -29.68 -13.70
N THR A 143 2.10 -29.60 -12.44
CA THR A 143 1.91 -30.78 -11.57
C THR A 143 0.48 -31.34 -11.60
N ASN A 144 -0.44 -30.72 -12.35
CA ASN A 144 -1.85 -31.07 -12.45
C ASN A 144 -2.55 -31.12 -11.06
N GLN A 145 -2.28 -30.15 -10.20
CA GLN A 145 -2.78 -30.08 -8.81
C GLN A 145 -3.61 -28.84 -8.53
N LEU A 146 -3.95 -28.04 -9.54
CA LEU A 146 -4.74 -26.82 -9.33
C LEU A 146 -6.15 -27.18 -8.83
N PRO A 147 -6.56 -26.74 -7.62
CA PRO A 147 -7.81 -27.16 -7.00
C PRO A 147 -8.99 -26.19 -7.25
N CYS A 148 -8.72 -25.01 -7.81
CA CYS A 148 -9.70 -23.94 -8.03
C CYS A 148 -9.43 -23.23 -9.35
N ASN A 149 -10.38 -22.38 -9.75
CA ASN A 149 -10.14 -21.46 -10.86
C ASN A 149 -9.28 -20.29 -10.38
N VAL A 150 -8.39 -19.80 -11.22
CA VAL A 150 -7.52 -18.65 -10.92
C VAL A 150 -7.63 -17.63 -12.02
N LYS A 151 -7.87 -16.39 -11.64
CA LYS A 151 -7.84 -15.21 -12.52
C LYS A 151 -6.75 -14.26 -12.06
N PHE A 152 -6.21 -13.49 -13.00
CA PHE A 152 -5.23 -12.44 -12.75
C PHE A 152 -5.75 -11.11 -13.27
N MET A 153 -5.56 -10.07 -12.49
CA MET A 153 -5.75 -8.67 -12.87
C MET A 153 -4.54 -7.90 -12.39
N ILE A 154 -3.63 -7.56 -13.33
CA ILE A 154 -2.34 -6.95 -13.00
C ILE A 154 -2.25 -5.59 -13.69
N GLU A 155 -2.17 -4.50 -12.90
CA GLU A 155 -2.20 -3.13 -13.40
C GLU A 155 -0.83 -2.48 -13.54
N GLY A 156 -0.77 -1.33 -14.20
CA GLY A 156 0.44 -0.55 -14.40
C GLY A 156 0.34 0.90 -13.94
N GLU A 157 -0.53 1.22 -12.97
CA GLU A 157 -0.78 2.57 -12.46
C GLU A 157 -0.93 2.61 -10.94
N GLU A 158 -0.59 1.54 -10.20
CA GLU A 158 -0.74 1.52 -8.74
C GLU A 158 0.04 2.66 -8.11
N GLU A 159 1.27 2.85 -8.51
CA GLU A 159 2.22 3.82 -7.99
C GLU A 159 1.89 5.29 -8.30
N VAL A 160 0.88 5.50 -9.14
CA VAL A 160 0.33 6.83 -9.47
C VAL A 160 -1.14 6.97 -9.10
N GLY A 161 -1.70 5.99 -8.36
CA GLY A 161 -3.03 6.06 -7.76
C GLY A 161 -4.14 5.32 -8.48
N SER A 162 -3.82 4.41 -9.42
CA SER A 162 -4.77 3.46 -10.06
C SER A 162 -6.01 4.13 -10.69
N GLU A 163 -5.85 5.30 -11.34
CA GLU A 163 -6.99 6.05 -11.87
C GLU A 163 -7.81 5.24 -12.89
N SER A 164 -7.13 4.43 -13.71
CA SER A 164 -7.80 3.61 -14.74
C SER A 164 -8.40 2.32 -14.21
N LEU A 165 -7.98 1.85 -13.04
CA LEU A 165 -8.45 0.58 -12.47
C LEU A 165 -9.93 0.63 -12.12
N GLY A 166 -10.40 1.71 -11.49
CA GLY A 166 -11.82 1.88 -11.18
C GLY A 166 -12.68 1.81 -12.44
N TRP A 167 -12.27 2.52 -13.48
CA TRP A 167 -12.91 2.49 -14.80
C TRP A 167 -12.96 1.07 -15.39
N PHE A 168 -11.90 0.29 -15.24
CA PHE A 168 -11.81 -1.07 -15.76
C PHE A 168 -12.70 -2.03 -14.96
N VAL A 169 -12.63 -2.00 -13.64
CA VAL A 169 -13.40 -2.88 -12.75
C VAL A 169 -14.90 -2.69 -12.96
N GLU A 170 -15.40 -1.45 -13.00
CA GLU A 170 -16.82 -1.16 -13.22
C GLU A 170 -17.37 -1.76 -14.53
N ARG A 171 -16.53 -1.81 -15.58
CA ARG A 171 -16.93 -2.32 -16.92
C ARG A 171 -16.72 -3.80 -17.13
N ASN A 172 -16.00 -4.45 -16.24
CA ASN A 172 -15.58 -5.85 -16.39
C ASN A 172 -16.00 -6.73 -15.18
N GLN A 173 -17.04 -6.35 -14.44
CA GLN A 173 -17.48 -7.09 -13.24
C GLN A 173 -17.74 -8.57 -13.50
N GLU A 174 -18.37 -8.93 -14.62
CA GLU A 174 -18.61 -10.32 -14.99
C GLU A 174 -17.30 -11.07 -15.28
N LYS A 175 -16.40 -10.47 -16.08
CA LYS A 175 -15.05 -11.02 -16.36
C LYS A 175 -14.25 -11.23 -15.07
N LEU A 176 -14.32 -10.28 -14.13
CA LEU A 176 -13.63 -10.29 -12.84
C LEU A 176 -14.38 -11.03 -11.73
N SER A 177 -15.53 -11.66 -12.04
CA SER A 177 -16.29 -12.45 -11.08
C SER A 177 -15.39 -13.45 -10.36
N ASN A 178 -15.45 -13.49 -9.02
CA ASN A 178 -14.58 -14.26 -8.16
C ASN A 178 -15.27 -14.53 -6.80
N ASP A 179 -14.71 -15.43 -6.00
CA ASP A 179 -15.14 -15.74 -4.63
C ASP A 179 -14.21 -15.09 -3.58
N VAL A 180 -12.97 -14.80 -3.96
CA VAL A 180 -11.99 -14.13 -3.11
C VAL A 180 -10.94 -13.43 -3.97
N ILE A 181 -10.44 -12.31 -3.48
CA ILE A 181 -9.31 -11.60 -4.08
C ILE A 181 -8.06 -11.86 -3.22
N LEU A 182 -6.95 -12.23 -3.85
CA LEU A 182 -5.68 -12.49 -3.19
C LEU A 182 -4.62 -11.49 -3.66
N ILE A 183 -4.02 -10.79 -2.71
CA ILE A 183 -2.99 -9.76 -2.94
C ILE A 183 -1.78 -10.06 -2.05
N SER A 184 -0.58 -9.94 -2.60
CA SER A 184 0.66 -10.07 -1.82
C SER A 184 1.43 -8.76 -1.63
N ASP A 185 0.91 -7.65 -2.12
CA ASP A 185 1.50 -6.31 -1.97
C ASP A 185 1.42 -5.79 -0.52
N THR A 186 2.01 -6.55 0.39
CA THR A 186 2.13 -6.27 1.83
C THR A 186 3.34 -6.99 2.42
N GLY A 187 3.55 -6.89 3.74
CA GLY A 187 4.69 -7.51 4.41
C GLY A 187 4.34 -8.48 5.53
N MET A 188 5.35 -9.24 5.95
CA MET A 188 5.37 -10.02 7.18
C MET A 188 6.03 -9.20 8.31
N ILE A 189 5.79 -9.58 9.56
CA ILE A 189 6.41 -8.94 10.73
C ILE A 189 7.94 -9.16 10.73
N ALA A 190 8.38 -10.34 10.38
CA ALA A 190 9.79 -10.69 10.21
C ALA A 190 9.91 -11.91 9.29
N LYS A 191 11.10 -12.21 8.80
CA LYS A 191 11.39 -13.28 7.85
C LYS A 191 10.76 -14.63 8.23
N ASP A 192 10.70 -14.96 9.50
CA ASP A 192 10.15 -16.21 10.00
C ASP A 192 8.91 -16.03 10.90
N VAL A 193 8.31 -14.83 10.88
CA VAL A 193 7.09 -14.47 11.62
C VAL A 193 6.02 -14.03 10.64
N PRO A 194 5.27 -15.00 10.07
CA PRO A 194 4.25 -14.69 9.09
C PRO A 194 3.11 -13.85 9.70
N SER A 195 2.58 -12.96 8.93
CA SER A 195 1.39 -12.19 9.29
C SER A 195 0.42 -12.10 8.12
N ILE A 196 -0.83 -11.86 8.44
CA ILE A 196 -1.87 -11.56 7.44
C ILE A 196 -2.37 -10.15 7.76
N THR A 197 -2.30 -9.27 6.78
CA THR A 197 -2.84 -7.92 6.94
C THR A 197 -4.35 -7.97 6.88
N THR A 198 -4.98 -7.76 8.02
CA THR A 198 -6.44 -7.83 8.20
C THR A 198 -7.12 -6.49 8.12
N GLY A 199 -6.38 -5.40 8.00
CA GLY A 199 -6.95 -4.07 7.86
C GLY A 199 -5.95 -3.05 7.33
N LEU A 200 -6.48 -2.12 6.56
CA LEU A 200 -5.79 -0.98 5.99
C LEU A 200 -6.49 0.30 6.44
N ARG A 201 -5.73 1.36 6.65
CA ARG A 201 -6.31 2.67 6.93
C ARG A 201 -6.82 3.31 5.63
N GLY A 202 -7.89 4.10 5.76
CA GLY A 202 -8.35 4.99 4.71
C GLY A 202 -7.49 6.25 4.62
N LEU A 203 -7.82 7.08 3.66
CA LEU A 203 -7.15 8.36 3.41
C LEU A 203 -8.18 9.44 3.07
N SER A 204 -7.99 10.63 3.61
CA SER A 204 -8.57 11.88 3.10
C SER A 204 -7.45 12.88 2.92
N TYR A 205 -7.31 13.44 1.72
CA TYR A 205 -6.24 14.37 1.37
C TYR A 205 -6.83 15.70 0.90
N VAL A 206 -6.39 16.80 1.50
CA VAL A 206 -6.89 18.15 1.22
C VAL A 206 -5.75 19.15 1.05
N GLU A 207 -6.01 20.21 0.32
CA GLU A 207 -5.18 21.41 0.28
C GLU A 207 -5.96 22.59 0.85
N VAL A 208 -5.31 23.39 1.68
CA VAL A 208 -5.88 24.61 2.27
C VAL A 208 -5.14 25.84 1.77
N GLU A 209 -5.89 26.87 1.46
CA GLU A 209 -5.40 28.20 1.11
C GLU A 209 -5.95 29.22 2.11
N VAL A 210 -5.08 29.99 2.73
CA VAL A 210 -5.43 31.14 3.57
C VAL A 210 -5.03 32.41 2.83
N THR A 211 -6.01 33.24 2.50
CA THR A 211 -5.82 34.52 1.79
C THR A 211 -6.07 35.69 2.74
N GLY A 212 -5.09 36.58 2.85
CA GLY A 212 -5.15 37.83 3.62
C GLY A 212 -5.28 39.07 2.73
N PRO A 213 -4.25 39.94 2.69
CA PRO A 213 -4.31 41.17 1.88
C PRO A 213 -4.28 40.83 0.38
N ASN A 214 -4.71 41.77 -0.45
CA ASN A 214 -4.80 41.63 -1.91
C ASN A 214 -3.43 41.53 -2.64
N ARG A 215 -2.33 41.74 -1.92
CA ARG A 215 -0.94 41.66 -2.38
C ARG A 215 0.01 41.49 -1.22
N ASP A 216 1.23 41.12 -1.49
CA ASP A 216 2.30 41.10 -0.51
C ASP A 216 2.58 42.53 0.00
N LEU A 217 2.78 42.64 1.31
CA LEU A 217 2.94 43.93 1.99
C LEU A 217 4.28 44.00 2.72
N HIS A 218 4.77 45.25 2.90
CA HIS A 218 5.95 45.50 3.71
C HIS A 218 5.65 45.27 5.21
N SER A 219 6.31 44.32 5.84
CA SER A 219 6.03 43.95 7.24
C SER A 219 6.30 45.07 8.25
N GLY A 220 7.25 45.97 7.96
CA GLY A 220 7.55 47.13 8.78
C GLY A 220 6.44 48.23 8.76
N LEU A 221 5.64 48.26 7.69
CA LEU A 221 4.56 49.23 7.55
C LEU A 221 3.20 48.69 7.99
N TYR A 222 2.95 47.41 7.80
CA TYR A 222 1.65 46.76 8.00
C TYR A 222 1.67 45.69 9.10
N GLY A 223 2.84 45.31 9.63
CA GLY A 223 2.98 44.32 10.71
C GLY A 223 2.26 44.79 11.98
N GLY A 224 1.46 43.91 12.57
CA GLY A 224 0.61 44.19 13.72
C GLY A 224 -0.74 44.85 13.39
N ALA A 225 -0.93 45.37 12.16
CA ALA A 225 -2.19 45.98 11.71
C ALA A 225 -2.96 45.10 10.71
N VAL A 226 -2.26 44.25 9.93
CA VAL A 226 -2.85 43.36 8.93
C VAL A 226 -2.53 41.91 9.29
N ALA A 227 -3.49 41.04 9.11
CA ALA A 227 -3.29 39.59 9.31
C ALA A 227 -2.20 39.04 8.36
N ASN A 228 -1.30 38.26 8.92
CA ASN A 228 -0.32 37.49 8.15
C ASN A 228 -0.88 36.10 7.93
N PRO A 229 -1.19 35.68 6.68
CA PRO A 229 -1.75 34.36 6.38
C PRO A 229 -0.91 33.19 6.91
N ILE A 230 0.41 33.31 6.92
CA ILE A 230 1.30 32.25 7.45
C ILE A 230 1.09 32.10 8.96
N ASN A 231 1.04 33.22 9.71
CA ASN A 231 0.82 33.17 11.15
C ASN A 231 -0.58 32.65 11.51
N ILE A 232 -1.58 32.96 10.69
CA ILE A 232 -2.95 32.44 10.87
C ILE A 232 -2.98 30.94 10.55
N LEU A 233 -2.46 30.52 9.39
CA LEU A 233 -2.43 29.12 8.97
C LEU A 233 -1.74 28.23 10.01
N THR A 234 -0.58 28.64 10.52
CA THR A 234 0.14 27.87 11.55
C THR A 234 -0.64 27.71 12.85
N LYS A 235 -1.37 28.76 13.28
CA LYS A 235 -2.26 28.68 14.46
C LYS A 235 -3.46 27.77 14.22
N MET A 236 -4.07 27.84 13.03
CA MET A 236 -5.18 26.99 12.67
C MET A 236 -4.74 25.52 12.63
N ILE A 237 -3.60 25.21 12.01
CA ILE A 237 -3.03 23.86 12.00
C ILE A 237 -2.73 23.38 13.42
N ALA A 238 -2.09 24.18 14.25
CA ALA A 238 -1.78 23.82 15.63
C ALA A 238 -3.02 23.52 16.47
N SER A 239 -4.15 24.15 16.16
CA SER A 239 -5.42 23.89 16.86
C SER A 239 -6.13 22.60 16.45
N LEU A 240 -5.65 21.90 15.39
CA LEU A 240 -6.23 20.62 14.98
C LEU A 240 -5.88 19.45 15.90
N HIS A 241 -4.96 19.64 16.85
CA HIS A 241 -4.65 18.69 17.90
C HIS A 241 -4.72 19.37 19.27
N ASP A 242 -5.21 18.65 20.25
CA ASP A 242 -5.14 19.05 21.65
C ASP A 242 -3.78 18.68 22.31
N GLU A 243 -3.67 18.92 23.60
CA GLU A 243 -2.46 18.62 24.38
C GLU A 243 -2.11 17.10 24.45
N ASN A 244 -3.09 16.24 24.21
CA ASN A 244 -2.95 14.77 24.17
C ASN A 244 -2.76 14.23 22.75
N ASN A 245 -2.58 15.11 21.78
CA ASN A 245 -2.52 14.79 20.34
C ASN A 245 -3.82 14.14 19.79
N HIS A 246 -4.94 14.40 20.41
CA HIS A 246 -6.25 14.01 19.91
C HIS A 246 -6.74 15.06 18.89
N ILE A 247 -7.29 14.61 17.76
CA ILE A 247 -7.76 15.50 16.70
C ILE A 247 -9.03 16.22 17.17
N THR A 248 -9.05 17.54 17.04
CA THR A 248 -10.09 18.42 17.63
C THR A 248 -11.27 18.67 16.69
N ILE A 249 -11.30 18.09 15.49
CA ILE A 249 -12.39 18.27 14.53
C ILE A 249 -13.66 17.64 15.09
N PRO A 250 -14.75 18.39 15.29
CA PRO A 250 -16.01 17.85 15.82
C PRO A 250 -16.58 16.74 14.91
N GLY A 251 -16.94 15.60 15.52
CA GLY A 251 -17.47 14.45 14.80
C GLY A 251 -16.41 13.52 14.19
N PHE A 252 -15.13 13.89 14.25
CA PHE A 252 -14.05 13.10 13.63
C PHE A 252 -13.95 11.67 14.18
N TYR A 253 -14.20 11.47 15.47
CA TYR A 253 -14.12 10.18 16.13
C TYR A 253 -15.45 9.44 16.28
N ASP A 254 -16.59 10.02 15.84
CA ASP A 254 -17.93 9.46 16.11
C ASP A 254 -18.11 8.03 15.61
N LYS A 255 -17.40 7.64 14.55
CA LYS A 255 -17.46 6.31 13.95
C LYS A 255 -16.20 5.46 14.20
N VAL A 256 -15.25 5.96 14.98
CA VAL A 256 -14.04 5.21 15.34
C VAL A 256 -14.41 4.14 16.35
N GLU A 257 -14.13 2.89 16.00
CA GLU A 257 -14.36 1.74 16.87
C GLU A 257 -13.24 1.63 17.92
N GLU A 258 -13.62 1.63 19.18
CA GLU A 258 -12.68 1.36 20.27
C GLU A 258 -12.52 -0.15 20.46
N LEU A 259 -11.30 -0.63 20.30
CA LEU A 259 -11.01 -2.04 20.51
C LEU A 259 -11.06 -2.40 21.99
N SER A 260 -11.57 -3.59 22.28
CA SER A 260 -11.56 -4.13 23.64
C SER A 260 -10.13 -4.36 24.17
N SER A 261 -9.97 -4.38 25.49
CA SER A 261 -8.68 -4.68 26.12
C SER A 261 -8.12 -6.04 25.70
N ASP A 262 -8.98 -7.01 25.42
CA ASP A 262 -8.58 -8.34 24.95
C ASP A 262 -8.02 -8.30 23.51
N GLU A 263 -8.61 -7.50 22.63
CA GLU A 263 -8.11 -7.32 21.26
C GLU A 263 -6.78 -6.57 21.26
N ARG A 264 -6.67 -5.49 22.03
CA ARG A 264 -5.41 -4.75 22.22
C ARG A 264 -4.31 -5.68 22.78
N ALA A 265 -4.65 -6.54 23.75
CA ALA A 265 -3.70 -7.52 24.31
C ALA A 265 -3.26 -8.59 23.28
N LYS A 266 -4.13 -8.97 22.34
CA LYS A 266 -3.76 -9.87 21.23
C LYS A 266 -2.82 -9.18 20.24
N MET A 267 -3.09 -7.94 19.88
CA MET A 267 -2.21 -7.14 19.01
C MET A 267 -0.83 -6.90 19.63
N ALA A 268 -0.77 -6.69 20.96
CA ALA A 268 0.47 -6.52 21.69
C ALA A 268 1.39 -7.77 21.71
N LYS A 269 0.92 -8.93 21.24
CA LYS A 269 1.76 -10.13 21.05
C LYS A 269 2.67 -10.05 19.83
N ALA A 270 2.40 -9.14 18.90
CA ALA A 270 3.29 -8.87 17.78
C ALA A 270 4.65 -8.38 18.30
N PRO A 271 5.77 -9.01 17.90
CA PRO A 271 7.09 -8.58 18.35
C PRO A 271 7.35 -7.13 17.91
N PHE A 272 7.57 -6.27 18.89
CA PHE A 272 7.92 -4.87 18.65
C PHE A 272 8.95 -4.40 19.70
N SER A 273 10.03 -3.80 19.24
CA SER A 273 11.02 -3.18 20.10
C SER A 273 11.03 -1.67 19.88
N LEU A 274 10.54 -0.90 20.83
CA LEU A 274 10.56 0.56 20.77
C LEU A 274 11.99 1.12 20.67
N GLU A 275 12.96 0.46 21.29
CA GLU A 275 14.36 0.85 21.20
C GLU A 275 14.91 0.70 19.77
N ASN A 276 14.69 -0.46 19.16
CA ASN A 276 15.08 -0.70 17.77
C ASN A 276 14.34 0.23 16.80
N TYR A 277 13.05 0.45 17.00
CA TYR A 277 12.25 1.40 16.21
C TYR A 277 12.84 2.81 16.26
N LYS A 278 13.14 3.32 17.46
CA LYS A 278 13.77 4.63 17.61
C LYS A 278 15.17 4.70 16.97
N LYS A 279 15.94 3.63 17.12
CA LYS A 279 17.29 3.54 16.53
C LYS A 279 17.24 3.50 15.00
N SER A 280 16.32 2.75 14.40
CA SER A 280 16.20 2.65 12.94
C SER A 280 15.80 3.97 12.28
N LEU A 281 15.08 4.84 12.99
CA LEU A 281 14.63 6.14 12.52
C LEU A 281 15.53 7.31 12.99
N ASP A 282 16.55 7.03 13.80
CA ASP A 282 17.42 8.05 14.45
C ASP A 282 16.63 9.12 15.22
N ILE A 283 15.61 8.67 15.99
CA ILE A 283 14.76 9.54 16.79
C ILE A 283 14.94 9.31 18.29
N ASN A 284 14.84 10.38 19.08
CA ASN A 284 14.99 10.32 20.53
C ASN A 284 13.73 9.83 21.23
N ALA A 285 12.55 10.12 20.70
CA ALA A 285 11.24 9.79 21.27
C ALA A 285 10.22 9.55 20.18
N VAL A 286 9.19 8.75 20.48
CA VAL A 286 7.97 8.63 19.67
C VAL A 286 6.97 9.71 20.07
N TYR A 287 6.06 10.05 19.16
CA TYR A 287 5.06 11.09 19.32
C TYR A 287 3.71 10.60 18.79
N GLY A 288 2.58 11.10 19.30
CA GLY A 288 1.24 10.79 18.81
C GLY A 288 0.22 10.71 19.96
N GLU A 289 -0.99 10.27 19.65
CA GLU A 289 -2.16 10.25 20.54
C GLU A 289 -1.84 9.52 21.87
N GLU A 290 -2.18 10.18 22.98
CA GLU A 290 -1.92 9.63 24.33
C GLU A 290 -2.82 8.41 24.60
N GLY A 291 -2.33 7.46 25.42
CA GLY A 291 -3.07 6.23 25.76
C GLY A 291 -2.92 5.08 24.77
N TYR A 292 -2.20 5.29 23.67
CA TYR A 292 -1.97 4.26 22.63
C TYR A 292 -0.48 4.01 22.41
N THR A 293 -0.13 2.75 22.16
CA THR A 293 1.23 2.35 21.76
C THR A 293 1.56 2.81 20.34
N THR A 294 2.84 2.78 19.96
CA THR A 294 3.29 3.13 18.61
C THR A 294 2.58 2.29 17.55
N ASN A 295 2.46 0.99 17.76
CA ASN A 295 1.77 0.11 16.81
C ASN A 295 0.28 0.42 16.70
N GLU A 296 -0.38 0.76 17.80
CA GLU A 296 -1.80 1.14 17.80
C GLU A 296 -2.02 2.46 17.08
N ARG A 297 -1.16 3.46 17.29
CA ARG A 297 -1.22 4.75 16.57
C ARG A 297 -1.09 4.58 15.07
N ASN A 298 -0.25 3.63 14.63
CA ASN A 298 -0.01 3.39 13.22
C ASN A 298 -1.06 2.47 12.56
N SER A 299 -1.98 1.86 13.31
CA SER A 299 -2.86 0.81 12.79
C SER A 299 -4.34 1.01 13.09
N ILE A 300 -4.70 1.29 14.35
CA ILE A 300 -6.10 1.36 14.81
C ILE A 300 -6.56 2.76 15.18
N ARG A 301 -5.67 3.75 15.14
CA ARG A 301 -6.02 5.14 15.39
C ARG A 301 -5.93 5.98 14.12
N PRO A 302 -6.87 6.92 13.92
CA PRO A 302 -6.75 7.86 12.82
C PRO A 302 -5.65 8.89 13.13
N THR A 303 -5.08 9.49 12.09
CA THR A 303 -4.05 10.54 12.22
C THR A 303 -4.35 11.70 11.29
N LEU A 304 -3.77 12.87 11.62
CA LEU A 304 -3.78 14.05 10.78
C LEU A 304 -2.35 14.59 10.70
N ASP A 305 -1.83 14.69 9.48
CA ASP A 305 -0.45 15.10 9.21
C ASP A 305 -0.39 16.21 8.16
N VAL A 306 0.51 17.18 8.37
CA VAL A 306 0.82 18.21 7.40
C VAL A 306 1.94 17.73 6.48
N ASN A 307 1.61 17.46 5.22
CA ASN A 307 2.55 16.93 4.22
C ASN A 307 3.36 18.02 3.52
N GLY A 308 2.86 19.26 3.54
CA GLY A 308 3.54 20.42 3.00
C GLY A 308 2.93 21.71 3.50
N ILE A 309 3.76 22.71 3.68
CA ILE A 309 3.34 24.07 4.06
C ILE A 309 4.22 25.08 3.34
N TRP A 310 3.61 26.11 2.74
CA TRP A 310 4.36 27.13 2.04
C TRP A 310 3.64 28.49 2.03
N GLY A 311 4.41 29.52 1.77
CA GLY A 311 3.98 30.92 1.70
C GLY A 311 5.12 31.86 1.99
N GLY A 312 4.96 33.14 1.66
CA GLY A 312 5.99 34.15 1.88
C GLY A 312 7.20 34.00 0.95
N TYR A 313 8.33 34.50 1.43
CA TYR A 313 9.56 34.51 0.67
C TYR A 313 10.45 33.32 1.04
N THR A 314 10.82 32.55 0.05
CA THR A 314 11.66 31.32 0.19
C THR A 314 12.96 31.42 -0.61
N GLY A 315 13.25 32.59 -1.25
CA GLY A 315 14.49 32.82 -1.98
C GLY A 315 15.68 33.14 -1.07
N GLU A 316 16.85 33.29 -1.68
CA GLU A 316 18.08 33.63 -0.97
C GLU A 316 17.98 35.01 -0.30
N GLY A 317 18.53 35.14 0.90
CA GLY A 317 18.56 36.38 1.68
C GLY A 317 17.25 36.65 2.44
N ALA A 318 17.09 37.87 2.92
CA ALA A 318 15.95 38.30 3.74
C ALA A 318 15.00 39.21 2.97
N LYS A 319 13.68 38.99 3.09
CA LYS A 319 12.65 39.90 2.61
C LYS A 319 11.61 40.14 3.71
N THR A 320 11.45 41.40 4.11
CA THR A 320 10.52 41.80 5.17
C THR A 320 9.09 41.91 4.61
N VAL A 321 8.43 40.78 4.43
CA VAL A 321 7.14 40.68 3.74
C VAL A 321 6.05 40.06 4.64
N ILE A 322 4.81 40.55 4.50
CA ILE A 322 3.59 39.81 4.85
C ILE A 322 3.05 39.24 3.55
N ALA A 323 3.03 37.95 3.42
CA ALA A 323 2.49 37.29 2.23
C ALA A 323 0.99 37.53 2.08
N SER A 324 0.51 37.61 0.85
CA SER A 324 -0.94 37.71 0.57
C SER A 324 -1.65 36.37 0.77
N LYS A 325 -0.93 35.24 0.65
CA LYS A 325 -1.46 33.89 0.78
C LYS A 325 -0.50 32.96 1.51
N ALA A 326 -1.06 31.93 2.12
CA ALA A 326 -0.34 30.78 2.66
C ALA A 326 -1.11 29.49 2.35
N PHE A 327 -0.39 28.37 2.23
CA PHE A 327 -0.95 27.09 1.81
C PHE A 327 -0.44 25.95 2.68
N ALA A 328 -1.25 24.91 2.81
CA ALA A 328 -0.80 23.63 3.36
C ALA A 328 -1.50 22.47 2.66
N LYS A 329 -0.79 21.35 2.56
CA LYS A 329 -1.31 20.05 2.19
C LYS A 329 -1.44 19.20 3.44
N ILE A 330 -2.60 18.62 3.65
CA ILE A 330 -2.93 17.90 4.88
C ILE A 330 -3.56 16.57 4.50
N SER A 331 -3.05 15.49 5.10
CA SER A 331 -3.64 14.17 4.98
C SER A 331 -4.16 13.67 6.32
N MET A 332 -5.27 12.97 6.28
CA MET A 332 -5.85 12.27 7.42
C MET A 332 -5.89 10.78 7.10
N ARG A 333 -5.19 9.97 7.90
CA ARG A 333 -5.34 8.51 7.83
C ARG A 333 -6.55 8.11 8.64
N LEU A 334 -7.44 7.35 8.03
CA LEU A 334 -8.75 7.00 8.58
C LEU A 334 -8.76 5.54 8.99
N VAL A 335 -9.49 5.22 10.06
CA VAL A 335 -9.72 3.84 10.48
C VAL A 335 -11.04 3.32 9.93
N PRO A 336 -11.28 1.99 9.96
CA PRO A 336 -12.55 1.42 9.50
C PRO A 336 -13.76 2.13 10.10
N ASN A 337 -14.84 2.22 9.32
CA ASN A 337 -16.10 2.94 9.60
C ASN A 337 -16.05 4.46 9.43
N GLN A 338 -14.88 5.10 9.34
CA GLN A 338 -14.79 6.50 8.94
C GLN A 338 -14.95 6.60 7.42
N ASP A 339 -15.99 7.30 6.98
CA ASP A 339 -16.20 7.62 5.57
C ASP A 339 -15.30 8.79 5.17
N TRP A 340 -14.48 8.64 4.13
CA TRP A 340 -13.47 9.63 3.75
C TRP A 340 -14.10 10.92 3.21
N GLU A 341 -15.25 10.85 2.53
CA GLU A 341 -15.97 12.02 2.04
C GLU A 341 -16.56 12.81 3.21
N GLU A 342 -17.19 12.11 4.16
CA GLU A 342 -17.71 12.72 5.39
C GLU A 342 -16.60 13.38 6.21
N ILE A 343 -15.47 12.71 6.42
CA ILE A 343 -14.31 13.28 7.15
C ILE A 343 -13.76 14.50 6.42
N THR A 344 -13.69 14.46 5.10
CA THR A 344 -13.27 15.61 4.28
C THR A 344 -14.19 16.82 4.52
N GLU A 345 -15.51 16.62 4.55
CA GLU A 345 -16.49 17.69 4.82
C GLU A 345 -16.41 18.18 6.27
N LEU A 346 -16.21 17.30 7.25
CA LEU A 346 -16.00 17.69 8.65
C LEU A 346 -14.75 18.56 8.81
N PHE A 347 -13.64 18.15 8.18
CA PHE A 347 -12.40 18.93 8.14
C PHE A 347 -12.66 20.31 7.54
N LYS A 348 -13.23 20.36 6.35
CA LYS A 348 -13.51 21.62 5.63
C LYS A 348 -14.36 22.56 6.49
N LYS A 349 -15.50 22.08 6.99
CA LYS A 349 -16.40 22.86 7.84
C LYS A 349 -15.70 23.38 9.09
N HIS A 350 -14.93 22.53 9.76
CA HIS A 350 -14.19 22.93 10.96
C HIS A 350 -13.12 23.97 10.64
N PHE A 351 -12.27 23.68 9.64
CA PHE A 351 -11.14 24.53 9.28
C PHE A 351 -11.58 25.91 8.80
N GLU A 352 -12.67 25.99 8.03
CA GLU A 352 -13.28 27.28 7.64
C GLU A 352 -13.88 28.01 8.84
N SER A 353 -14.47 27.29 9.81
CA SER A 353 -15.12 27.91 10.99
C SER A 353 -14.17 28.52 12.00
N ILE A 354 -12.93 28.01 12.10
CA ILE A 354 -11.90 28.53 13.02
C ILE A 354 -11.11 29.68 12.40
N ALA A 355 -11.39 30.06 11.16
CA ALA A 355 -10.75 31.17 10.49
C ALA A 355 -11.20 32.51 11.09
N PRO A 356 -10.26 33.43 11.46
CA PRO A 356 -10.63 34.75 11.88
C PRO A 356 -11.17 35.60 10.70
N GLU A 357 -12.04 36.56 10.95
CA GLU A 357 -12.63 37.45 9.93
C GLU A 357 -11.59 38.19 9.06
N ALA A 358 -10.35 38.28 9.53
CA ALA A 358 -9.27 38.98 8.84
C ALA A 358 -8.70 38.24 7.63
N VAL A 359 -9.12 36.99 7.38
CA VAL A 359 -8.65 36.15 6.25
C VAL A 359 -9.81 35.39 5.62
N THR A 360 -9.59 34.96 4.40
CA THR A 360 -10.47 33.98 3.70
C THR A 360 -9.77 32.63 3.60
N VAL A 361 -10.50 31.58 3.91
CA VAL A 361 -9.99 30.19 3.84
C VAL A 361 -10.73 29.44 2.75
N LYS A 362 -9.98 28.69 1.97
CA LYS A 362 -10.50 27.75 0.99
C LYS A 362 -9.89 26.38 1.24
N VAL A 363 -10.73 25.35 1.38
CA VAL A 363 -10.33 23.96 1.46
C VAL A 363 -10.69 23.28 0.13
N THR A 364 -9.70 22.68 -0.50
CA THR A 364 -9.85 21.95 -1.76
C THR A 364 -9.59 20.45 -1.51
N PRO A 365 -10.62 19.59 -1.58
CA PRO A 365 -10.42 18.16 -1.56
C PRO A 365 -9.58 17.69 -2.76
N HIS A 366 -8.69 16.73 -2.56
CA HIS A 366 -7.93 16.09 -3.62
C HIS A 366 -8.48 14.67 -3.88
N HIS A 367 -8.03 13.70 -3.09
CA HIS A 367 -8.41 12.31 -3.21
C HIS A 367 -8.57 11.67 -1.84
N GLY A 368 -9.17 10.51 -1.80
CA GLY A 368 -9.36 9.73 -0.61
C GLY A 368 -9.81 8.31 -0.91
N GLY A 369 -9.93 7.52 0.12
CA GLY A 369 -10.39 6.14 0.03
C GLY A 369 -10.79 5.60 1.40
N GLN A 370 -11.67 4.62 1.39
CA GLN A 370 -12.15 3.96 2.60
C GLN A 370 -11.06 3.10 3.24
N GLY A 371 -11.09 2.96 4.56
CA GLY A 371 -10.39 1.91 5.25
C GLY A 371 -11.01 0.55 4.96
N TYR A 372 -10.23 -0.51 5.14
CA TYR A 372 -10.65 -1.88 4.86
C TYR A 372 -10.37 -2.81 6.04
N VAL A 373 -11.27 -3.77 6.27
CA VAL A 373 -11.06 -4.86 7.25
C VAL A 373 -11.57 -6.18 6.71
N THR A 374 -10.74 -7.20 6.83
CA THR A 374 -11.12 -8.61 6.67
C THR A 374 -11.24 -9.27 8.04
N PRO A 375 -12.43 -9.74 8.42
CA PRO A 375 -12.60 -10.47 9.67
C PRO A 375 -11.79 -11.79 9.69
N ILE A 376 -11.19 -12.12 10.82
CA ILE A 376 -10.38 -13.35 10.98
C ILE A 376 -11.20 -14.65 10.88
N ASN A 377 -12.53 -14.58 10.96
CA ASN A 377 -13.44 -15.70 10.69
C ASN A 377 -13.81 -15.85 9.23
N ASN A 378 -13.31 -14.99 8.33
CA ASN A 378 -13.49 -15.12 6.89
C ASN A 378 -12.79 -16.38 6.37
N ILE A 379 -13.43 -17.10 5.44
CA ILE A 379 -12.90 -18.34 4.85
C ILE A 379 -11.51 -18.12 4.21
N GLY A 380 -11.34 -17.02 3.45
CA GLY A 380 -10.06 -16.69 2.82
C GLY A 380 -8.95 -16.43 3.86
N TYR A 381 -9.26 -15.73 4.97
CA TYR A 381 -8.30 -15.56 6.07
C TYR A 381 -7.91 -16.91 6.68
N GLN A 382 -8.89 -17.81 6.92
CA GLN A 382 -8.61 -19.13 7.48
C GLN A 382 -7.78 -19.99 6.52
N ALA A 383 -8.03 -19.89 5.22
CA ALA A 383 -7.23 -20.56 4.20
C ALA A 383 -5.78 -20.05 4.20
N ALA A 384 -5.58 -18.72 4.24
CA ALA A 384 -4.25 -18.10 4.32
C ALA A 384 -3.54 -18.50 5.62
N SER A 385 -4.25 -18.52 6.75
CA SER A 385 -3.68 -18.94 8.03
C SER A 385 -3.15 -20.38 7.99
N LYS A 386 -3.94 -21.32 7.47
CA LYS A 386 -3.51 -22.72 7.29
C LYS A 386 -2.34 -22.85 6.31
N ALA A 387 -2.32 -22.06 5.23
CA ALA A 387 -1.22 -22.06 4.28
C ALA A 387 0.10 -21.64 4.93
N TYR A 388 0.08 -20.58 5.75
CA TYR A 388 1.26 -20.17 6.53
C TYR A 388 1.64 -21.19 7.59
N GLU A 389 0.67 -21.77 8.32
CA GLU A 389 0.95 -22.82 9.30
C GLU A 389 1.69 -24.01 8.69
N ASP A 390 1.26 -24.49 7.52
CA ASP A 390 1.88 -25.61 6.83
C ASP A 390 3.28 -25.30 6.28
N THR A 391 3.53 -24.06 5.86
CA THR A 391 4.78 -23.70 5.19
C THR A 391 5.80 -23.04 6.11
N PHE A 392 5.38 -22.34 7.17
CA PHE A 392 6.25 -21.70 8.15
C PHE A 392 6.30 -22.47 9.48
N GLY A 393 5.37 -23.41 9.71
CA GLY A 393 5.23 -24.08 11.01
C GLY A 393 4.74 -23.17 12.14
N LYS A 394 4.15 -22.02 11.79
CA LYS A 394 3.69 -21.00 12.73
C LYS A 394 2.34 -20.42 12.27
N THR A 395 1.43 -20.24 13.22
CA THR A 395 0.19 -19.50 12.97
C THR A 395 0.51 -18.04 12.68
N PRO A 396 0.03 -17.46 11.58
CA PRO A 396 0.29 -16.07 11.25
C PRO A 396 -0.40 -15.13 12.24
N ILE A 397 0.22 -13.98 12.46
CA ILE A 397 -0.34 -12.94 13.33
C ILE A 397 -1.26 -12.04 12.50
N PRO A 398 -2.53 -11.85 12.89
CA PRO A 398 -3.38 -10.85 12.25
C PRO A 398 -2.84 -9.46 12.57
N GLN A 399 -2.61 -8.67 11.53
CA GLN A 399 -1.99 -7.34 11.63
C GLN A 399 -2.87 -6.30 10.93
N ARG A 400 -2.93 -5.09 11.47
CA ARG A 400 -3.50 -3.94 10.77
C ARG A 400 -2.36 -3.05 10.29
N SER A 401 -2.36 -2.70 9.01
CA SER A 401 -1.36 -1.81 8.44
C SER A 401 -1.79 -0.35 8.53
N GLY A 402 -0.80 0.51 8.72
CA GLY A 402 -0.97 1.97 8.66
C GLY A 402 -1.10 2.52 7.24
N GLY A 403 -0.68 1.76 6.24
CA GLY A 403 -0.81 2.11 4.83
C GLY A 403 -2.25 2.04 4.33
N SER A 404 -2.49 2.68 3.20
CA SER A 404 -3.76 2.63 2.48
C SER A 404 -3.50 2.02 1.11
N ILE A 405 -4.28 1.02 0.75
CA ILE A 405 -4.37 0.48 -0.60
C ILE A 405 -5.80 0.76 -1.07
N PRO A 406 -6.07 1.92 -1.68
CA PRO A 406 -7.43 2.38 -1.98
C PRO A 406 -8.23 1.42 -2.83
N ILE A 407 -7.55 0.65 -3.69
CA ILE A 407 -8.16 -0.33 -4.58
C ILE A 407 -8.84 -1.48 -3.84
N VAL A 408 -8.39 -1.84 -2.62
CA VAL A 408 -9.01 -2.93 -1.84
C VAL A 408 -10.45 -2.59 -1.46
N SER A 409 -10.71 -1.34 -1.09
CA SER A 409 -12.08 -0.88 -0.82
C SER A 409 -12.92 -0.77 -2.09
N LEU A 410 -12.31 -0.42 -3.22
CA LEU A 410 -12.95 -0.44 -4.54
C LEU A 410 -13.41 -1.85 -4.90
N PHE A 411 -12.56 -2.87 -4.70
CA PHE A 411 -12.90 -4.25 -4.99
C PHE A 411 -14.05 -4.76 -4.13
N GLU A 412 -14.06 -4.46 -2.83
CA GLU A 412 -15.18 -4.83 -1.98
C GLU A 412 -16.49 -4.18 -2.44
N LYS A 413 -16.44 -2.92 -2.84
CA LYS A 413 -17.59 -2.17 -3.32
C LYS A 413 -18.11 -2.70 -4.65
N GLU A 414 -17.24 -2.90 -5.65
CA GLU A 414 -17.63 -3.20 -7.02
C GLU A 414 -17.76 -4.71 -7.29
N LEU A 415 -16.85 -5.53 -6.77
CA LEU A 415 -16.82 -6.98 -7.00
C LEU A 415 -17.51 -7.77 -5.90
N LYS A 416 -17.91 -7.14 -4.79
CA LYS A 416 -18.58 -7.77 -3.63
C LYS A 416 -17.80 -8.91 -2.97
N SER A 417 -16.49 -8.97 -3.20
CA SER A 417 -15.60 -10.02 -2.72
C SER A 417 -14.67 -9.50 -1.63
N LYS A 418 -14.29 -10.36 -0.69
CA LYS A 418 -13.29 -10.03 0.32
C LYS A 418 -11.89 -10.20 -0.24
N THR A 419 -11.01 -9.29 0.16
CA THR A 419 -9.60 -9.32 -0.18
C THR A 419 -8.79 -9.91 0.95
N ILE A 420 -7.88 -10.81 0.62
CA ILE A 420 -6.90 -11.39 1.54
C ILE A 420 -5.53 -10.82 1.20
N LEU A 421 -4.93 -10.14 2.16
CA LEU A 421 -3.62 -9.51 2.03
C LEU A 421 -2.57 -10.43 2.67
N MET A 422 -1.89 -11.19 1.81
CA MET A 422 -0.98 -12.27 2.18
C MET A 422 0.42 -11.96 1.61
N GLY A 423 1.14 -11.04 2.26
CA GLY A 423 2.43 -10.55 1.81
C GLY A 423 3.62 -11.32 2.36
N PHE A 424 4.76 -11.16 1.69
CA PHE A 424 6.04 -11.81 2.01
C PHE A 424 7.21 -10.81 2.10
N GLY A 425 6.96 -9.52 1.87
CA GLY A 425 7.90 -8.44 2.06
C GLY A 425 8.24 -8.22 3.55
N LEU A 426 9.30 -7.48 3.82
CA LEU A 426 9.72 -7.08 5.16
C LEU A 426 9.91 -5.56 5.22
N ASP A 427 9.73 -4.97 6.39
CA ASP A 427 10.01 -3.54 6.61
C ASP A 427 11.47 -3.16 6.23
N SER A 428 12.39 -4.14 6.28
CA SER A 428 13.79 -3.96 5.89
C SER A 428 14.02 -3.94 4.39
N ASP A 429 13.04 -4.29 3.56
CA ASP A 429 13.20 -4.43 2.11
C ASP A 429 13.27 -3.07 1.39
N ALA A 430 13.15 -1.97 2.13
CA ALA A 430 13.38 -0.60 1.68
C ALA A 430 12.51 -0.20 0.46
N ILE A 431 11.24 -0.62 0.43
CA ILE A 431 10.28 -0.22 -0.60
C ILE A 431 10.21 1.32 -0.70
N HIS A 432 10.00 1.87 -1.91
CA HIS A 432 10.04 3.31 -2.21
C HIS A 432 11.36 4.03 -1.86
N SER A 433 12.42 3.29 -1.51
CA SER A 433 13.72 3.83 -1.13
C SER A 433 14.85 3.29 -2.01
N PRO A 434 16.04 3.93 -2.04
CA PRO A 434 17.22 3.33 -2.62
C PRO A 434 17.58 1.99 -1.95
N ASN A 435 18.15 1.09 -2.73
CA ASN A 435 18.51 -0.28 -2.30
C ASN A 435 17.31 -1.15 -1.92
N GLU A 436 16.13 -0.90 -2.51
CA GLU A 436 15.02 -1.83 -2.43
C GLU A 436 15.50 -3.24 -2.77
N HIS A 437 15.02 -4.22 -2.00
CA HIS A 437 15.39 -5.60 -2.22
C HIS A 437 14.31 -6.57 -1.76
N PHE A 438 14.35 -7.79 -2.27
CA PHE A 438 13.44 -8.86 -1.85
C PHE A 438 14.23 -10.12 -1.55
N GLY A 439 14.04 -10.73 -0.39
CA GLY A 439 14.74 -11.94 0.01
C GLY A 439 14.45 -13.10 -0.94
N VAL A 440 15.49 -13.77 -1.45
CA VAL A 440 15.34 -14.98 -2.28
C VAL A 440 14.52 -16.04 -1.55
N TRP A 441 14.74 -16.20 -0.24
CA TRP A 441 13.97 -17.12 0.58
C TRP A 441 12.49 -16.72 0.62
N ASN A 442 12.18 -15.41 0.79
CA ASN A 442 10.82 -14.88 0.84
C ASN A 442 10.09 -15.14 -0.49
N TYR A 443 10.75 -14.86 -1.62
CA TYR A 443 10.23 -15.11 -2.96
C TYR A 443 9.87 -16.58 -3.17
N LEU A 444 10.81 -17.50 -2.89
CA LEU A 444 10.58 -18.94 -3.06
C LEU A 444 9.54 -19.47 -2.06
N LYS A 445 9.51 -18.92 -0.84
CA LYS A 445 8.53 -19.27 0.19
C LYS A 445 7.12 -18.85 -0.20
N GLY A 446 6.97 -17.70 -0.85
CA GLY A 446 5.69 -17.27 -1.41
C GLY A 446 5.19 -18.22 -2.50
N ILE A 447 6.06 -18.61 -3.44
CA ILE A 447 5.73 -19.61 -4.48
C ILE A 447 5.30 -20.96 -3.84
N GLU A 448 5.91 -21.34 -2.73
CA GLU A 448 5.53 -22.55 -1.97
C GLU A 448 4.19 -22.40 -1.27
N THR A 449 3.90 -21.21 -0.70
CA THR A 449 2.76 -21.00 0.21
C THR A 449 1.43 -20.77 -0.54
N ILE A 450 1.46 -20.07 -1.68
CA ILE A 450 0.26 -19.75 -2.47
C ILE A 450 -0.53 -21.00 -2.90
N PRO A 451 0.09 -22.13 -3.35
CA PRO A 451 -0.63 -23.37 -3.63
C PRO A 451 -1.43 -23.93 -2.45
N TYR A 452 -0.93 -23.76 -1.24
CA TYR A 452 -1.67 -24.18 -0.04
C TYR A 452 -2.88 -23.28 0.23
N PHE A 453 -2.77 -21.97 -0.07
CA PHE A 453 -3.92 -21.10 -0.02
C PHE A 453 -5.02 -21.58 -0.97
N TYR A 454 -4.71 -21.87 -2.22
CA TYR A 454 -5.66 -22.40 -3.19
C TYR A 454 -6.34 -23.68 -2.69
N LYS A 455 -5.55 -24.62 -2.15
CA LYS A 455 -6.05 -25.87 -1.59
C LYS A 455 -7.03 -25.62 -0.45
N TYR A 456 -6.62 -24.86 0.56
CA TYR A 456 -7.44 -24.65 1.75
C TYR A 456 -8.66 -23.77 1.46
N PHE A 457 -8.54 -22.80 0.56
CA PHE A 457 -9.68 -22.00 0.15
C PHE A 457 -10.75 -22.88 -0.53
N THR A 458 -10.35 -23.78 -1.41
CA THR A 458 -11.27 -24.75 -2.05
C THR A 458 -11.91 -25.68 -1.02
N GLU A 459 -11.13 -26.26 -0.11
CA GLU A 459 -11.64 -27.17 0.93
C GLU A 459 -12.63 -26.51 1.89
N LEU A 460 -12.46 -25.21 2.18
CA LEU A 460 -13.33 -24.47 3.10
C LEU A 460 -14.54 -23.83 2.40
N SER A 461 -14.54 -23.73 1.08
CA SER A 461 -15.64 -23.17 0.27
C SER A 461 -16.71 -24.21 -0.07
N VAL A 462 -16.44 -25.48 0.14
CA VAL A 462 -17.35 -26.61 -0.02
C VAL A 462 -17.98 -26.93 1.34
#